data_00dd27e97d7935daf3dfab45c1a289e9
#
_entry.id   00dd27e97d7935daf3dfab45c1a289e9
#
_cell.length_a   1.000
_cell.length_b   1.000
_cell.length_c   1.000
_cell.angle_alpha   90.00
_cell.angle_beta   90.00
_cell.angle_gamma   90.00
#
_symmetry.space_group_name_H-M   'P 1'
#
loop_
_entity.id
_entity.type
_entity.pdbx_description
1 polymer ?
#
loop_
_entity_poly.entity_id
_entity_poly.type
_entity_poly.pdbx_seq_one_letter_code
_entity_poly.pdbx_strand_id
1 'polypeptide(L)'
;TKKDSLETNKIKKIIRKFQDVYLSVFFMEKKYSKNEILEMYVNDSCLGGRIYGVGEASKYYFGKTVSELSLPEASLLAGMYQAPNKYDPYKHPEAAEKRRNTVLTLMVRHGYITEEEKNMATDVSIESMLAGGSGLGEYEGYLDTVIQEVKDKTGDDPSLVSMKIYTALDRSIQDGINKVLSGES
;
A
#
# COMPACT_ATOMS: atom_id res chain seq x y z
N THR A 1 18.45 -13.58 31.09
CA THR A 1 19.09 -12.25 31.00
C THR A 1 18.71 -11.59 29.65
N LYS A 2 18.90 -10.25 29.50
CA LYS A 2 18.58 -9.49 28.26
C LYS A 2 19.33 -10.04 27.02
N LYS A 3 20.42 -10.73 27.20
CA LYS A 3 21.23 -11.37 26.15
C LYS A 3 20.55 -12.66 25.64
N ASP A 4 19.97 -13.46 26.52
CA ASP A 4 19.28 -14.72 26.15
C ASP A 4 18.00 -14.44 25.37
N SER A 5 17.27 -13.36 25.71
CA SER A 5 16.08 -12.95 24.97
C SER A 5 16.39 -12.44 23.55
N LEU A 6 17.53 -11.80 23.35
CA LEU A 6 17.99 -11.32 22.03
C LEU A 6 18.46 -12.48 21.13
N GLU A 7 19.11 -13.50 21.69
CA GLU A 7 19.49 -14.71 20.94
C GLU A 7 18.28 -15.56 20.58
N THR A 8 17.34 -15.74 21.49
CA THR A 8 16.08 -16.45 21.24
C THR A 8 15.26 -15.75 20.12
N ASN A 9 15.27 -14.42 20.09
CA ASN A 9 14.60 -13.66 19.01
C ASN A 9 15.31 -13.81 17.65
N LYS A 10 16.63 -13.94 17.62
CA LYS A 10 17.38 -14.20 16.37
C LYS A 10 17.08 -15.60 15.83
N ILE A 11 17.08 -16.60 16.69
CA ILE A 11 16.77 -17.99 16.31
C ILE A 11 15.33 -18.11 15.81
N LYS A 12 14.35 -17.49 16.48
CA LYS A 12 12.96 -17.45 16.02
C LYS A 12 12.82 -16.79 14.65
N LYS A 13 13.57 -15.71 14.39
CA LYS A 13 13.58 -15.06 13.06
C LYS A 13 14.14 -15.98 11.97
N ILE A 14 15.18 -16.72 12.28
CA ILE A 14 15.79 -17.70 11.34
C ILE A 14 14.80 -18.83 11.05
N ILE A 15 14.20 -19.43 12.09
CA ILE A 15 13.22 -20.49 11.94
C ILE A 15 12.03 -20.03 11.10
N ARG A 16 11.50 -18.81 11.37
CA ARG A 16 10.42 -18.24 10.57
C ARG A 16 10.82 -18.09 9.11
N LYS A 17 12.02 -17.58 8.81
CA LYS A 17 12.51 -17.50 7.42
C LYS A 17 12.59 -18.85 6.73
N PHE A 18 13.02 -19.90 7.43
CA PHE A 18 13.03 -21.26 6.86
C PHE A 18 11.61 -21.77 6.62
N GLN A 19 10.67 -21.49 7.53
CA GLN A 19 9.26 -21.83 7.33
C GLN A 19 8.65 -21.08 6.15
N ASP A 20 8.91 -19.79 6.03
CA ASP A 20 8.44 -18.97 4.90
C ASP A 20 8.97 -19.51 3.55
N VAL A 21 10.26 -19.85 3.48
CA VAL A 21 10.87 -20.44 2.26
C VAL A 21 10.27 -21.82 1.97
N TYR A 22 10.11 -22.67 2.99
CA TYR A 22 9.53 -24.00 2.82
C TYR A 22 8.09 -23.92 2.31
N LEU A 23 7.25 -23.06 2.92
CA LEU A 23 5.87 -22.87 2.50
C LEU A 23 5.78 -22.29 1.09
N SER A 24 6.65 -21.33 0.75
CA SER A 24 6.70 -20.73 -0.57
C SER A 24 7.03 -21.75 -1.65
N VAL A 25 8.15 -22.48 -1.49
CA VAL A 25 8.67 -23.41 -2.52
C VAL A 25 7.83 -24.68 -2.61
N PHE A 26 7.42 -25.26 -1.47
CA PHE A 26 6.77 -26.59 -1.48
C PHE A 26 5.24 -26.54 -1.55
N PHE A 27 4.61 -25.42 -1.14
CA PHE A 27 3.16 -25.28 -1.19
C PHE A 27 2.70 -24.26 -2.23
N MET A 28 3.24 -23.03 -2.21
CA MET A 28 2.75 -21.98 -3.08
C MET A 28 3.10 -22.23 -4.55
N GLU A 29 4.38 -22.49 -4.86
CA GLU A 29 4.84 -22.71 -6.25
C GLU A 29 4.33 -24.03 -6.88
N LYS A 30 3.89 -24.99 -6.07
CA LYS A 30 3.23 -26.20 -6.58
C LYS A 30 1.76 -26.01 -6.90
N LYS A 31 1.10 -25.10 -6.22
CA LYS A 31 -0.35 -24.88 -6.31
C LYS A 31 -0.72 -23.72 -7.22
N TYR A 32 0.12 -22.72 -7.29
CA TYR A 32 -0.13 -21.47 -8.00
C TYR A 32 1.01 -21.15 -8.96
N SER A 33 0.67 -20.59 -10.10
CA SER A 33 1.65 -20.01 -11.03
C SER A 33 2.32 -18.77 -10.42
N LYS A 34 3.47 -18.37 -10.96
CA LYS A 34 4.15 -17.15 -10.52
C LYS A 34 3.28 -15.90 -10.65
N ASN A 35 2.44 -15.83 -11.68
CA ASN A 35 1.53 -14.71 -11.90
C ASN A 35 0.43 -14.67 -10.83
N GLU A 36 -0.16 -15.80 -10.48
CA GLU A 36 -1.17 -15.88 -9.41
C GLU A 36 -0.57 -15.51 -8.05
N ILE A 37 0.65 -15.95 -7.76
CA ILE A 37 1.36 -15.56 -6.52
C ILE A 37 1.62 -14.05 -6.50
N LEU A 38 2.06 -13.48 -7.62
CA LEU A 38 2.29 -12.04 -7.75
C LEU A 38 0.98 -11.27 -7.58
N GLU A 39 -0.10 -11.72 -8.21
CA GLU A 39 -1.42 -11.11 -8.09
C GLU A 39 -1.91 -11.10 -6.62
N MET A 40 -1.79 -12.23 -5.92
CA MET A 40 -2.10 -12.28 -4.49
C MET A 40 -1.26 -11.29 -3.69
N TYR A 41 0.06 -11.24 -3.95
CA TYR A 41 0.98 -10.35 -3.25
C TYR A 41 0.62 -8.87 -3.44
N VAL A 42 0.37 -8.43 -4.69
CA VAL A 42 0.07 -7.03 -4.97
C VAL A 42 -1.31 -6.60 -4.49
N ASN A 43 -2.24 -7.55 -4.32
CA ASN A 43 -3.59 -7.27 -3.84
C ASN A 43 -3.74 -7.35 -2.31
N ASP A 44 -2.86 -8.06 -1.61
CA ASP A 44 -2.93 -8.22 -0.14
C ASP A 44 -2.02 -7.25 0.62
N SER A 45 -1.04 -6.67 -0.05
CA SER A 45 -0.05 -5.81 0.59
C SER A 45 -0.61 -4.44 0.94
N CYS A 46 -0.26 -3.92 2.13
CA CYS A 46 -0.55 -2.55 2.53
C CYS A 46 0.34 -1.57 1.75
N LEU A 47 -0.25 -0.50 1.21
CA LEU A 47 0.42 0.55 0.43
C LEU A 47 0.28 1.94 1.07
N GLY A 48 0.11 1.99 2.38
CA GLY A 48 0.06 3.21 3.18
C GLY A 48 -1.25 3.32 3.96
N GLY A 49 -1.19 3.81 5.19
CA GLY A 49 -2.36 3.92 6.04
C GLY A 49 -3.14 2.60 6.14
N ARG A 50 -4.38 2.61 5.67
CA ARG A 50 -5.26 1.43 5.57
C ARG A 50 -5.55 1.01 4.12
N ILE A 51 -4.69 1.40 3.19
CA ILE A 51 -4.84 1.12 1.76
C ILE A 51 -4.20 -0.25 1.48
N TYR A 52 -5.03 -1.24 1.20
CA TYR A 52 -4.60 -2.59 0.89
C TYR A 52 -4.86 -2.90 -0.58
N GLY A 53 -3.82 -3.43 -1.22
CA GLY A 53 -3.86 -3.84 -2.62
C GLY A 53 -3.65 -2.70 -3.61
N VAL A 54 -3.08 -3.07 -4.75
CA VAL A 54 -2.72 -2.13 -5.82
C VAL A 54 -3.94 -1.41 -6.42
N GLY A 55 -5.11 -2.08 -6.45
CA GLY A 55 -6.34 -1.50 -6.98
C GLY A 55 -6.83 -0.31 -6.17
N GLU A 56 -6.89 -0.44 -4.86
CA GLU A 56 -7.28 0.66 -3.96
C GLU A 56 -6.21 1.76 -3.91
N ALA A 57 -4.93 1.38 -3.92
CA ALA A 57 -3.83 2.34 -3.98
C ALA A 57 -3.85 3.18 -5.27
N SER A 58 -4.13 2.55 -6.41
CA SER A 58 -4.27 3.24 -7.70
C SER A 58 -5.38 4.29 -7.67
N LYS A 59 -6.54 3.94 -7.13
CA LYS A 59 -7.67 4.88 -6.99
C LYS A 59 -7.34 6.00 -6.00
N TYR A 60 -6.77 5.65 -4.84
CA TYR A 60 -6.46 6.62 -3.79
C TYR A 60 -5.41 7.63 -4.23
N TYR A 61 -4.28 7.18 -4.76
CA TYR A 61 -3.18 8.07 -5.11
C TYR A 61 -3.40 8.78 -6.43
N PHE A 62 -4.02 8.13 -7.42
CA PHE A 62 -4.06 8.64 -8.79
C PHE A 62 -5.47 8.81 -9.38
N GLY A 63 -6.52 8.37 -8.68
CA GLY A 63 -7.89 8.43 -9.18
C GLY A 63 -8.16 7.53 -10.38
N LYS A 64 -7.31 6.51 -10.62
CA LYS A 64 -7.30 5.66 -11.81
C LYS A 64 -7.45 4.18 -11.46
N THR A 65 -7.91 3.39 -12.42
CA THR A 65 -7.79 1.93 -12.34
C THR A 65 -6.34 1.49 -12.61
N VAL A 66 -5.98 0.28 -12.18
CA VAL A 66 -4.62 -0.26 -12.37
C VAL A 66 -4.20 -0.31 -13.84
N SER A 67 -5.14 -0.58 -14.74
CA SER A 67 -4.90 -0.63 -16.18
C SER A 67 -4.64 0.73 -16.84
N GLU A 68 -4.98 1.82 -16.18
CA GLU A 68 -4.78 3.19 -16.64
C GLU A 68 -3.50 3.85 -16.10
N LEU A 69 -2.77 3.13 -15.23
CA LEU A 69 -1.55 3.66 -14.66
C LEU A 69 -0.47 3.89 -15.71
N SER A 70 0.09 5.08 -15.69
CA SER A 70 1.30 5.40 -16.45
C SER A 70 2.56 4.78 -15.82
N LEU A 71 3.66 4.74 -16.55
CA LEU A 71 4.94 4.21 -16.05
C LEU A 71 5.41 4.90 -14.76
N PRO A 72 5.40 6.25 -14.61
CA PRO A 72 5.78 6.90 -13.35
C PRO A 72 4.87 6.54 -12.18
N GLU A 73 3.55 6.40 -12.40
CA GLU A 73 2.59 6.00 -11.37
C GLU A 73 2.80 4.55 -10.93
N ALA A 74 2.91 3.63 -11.88
CA ALA A 74 3.15 2.22 -11.60
C ALA A 74 4.48 1.99 -10.86
N SER A 75 5.55 2.69 -11.27
CA SER A 75 6.86 2.59 -10.63
C SER A 75 6.89 3.20 -9.22
N LEU A 76 6.07 4.22 -8.95
CA LEU A 76 5.88 4.77 -7.62
C LEU A 76 5.23 3.73 -6.70
N LEU A 77 4.08 3.14 -7.10
CA LEU A 77 3.43 2.09 -6.32
C LEU A 77 4.38 0.90 -6.07
N ALA A 78 5.08 0.43 -7.10
CA ALA A 78 6.07 -0.63 -6.96
C ALA A 78 7.17 -0.28 -5.94
N GLY A 79 7.57 0.99 -5.89
CA GLY A 79 8.52 1.50 -4.91
C GLY A 79 8.00 1.48 -3.48
N MET A 80 6.72 1.74 -3.28
CA MET A 80 6.08 1.83 -1.98
C MET A 80 5.99 0.49 -1.24
N TYR A 81 5.97 -0.65 -1.94
CA TYR A 81 5.94 -1.98 -1.30
C TYR A 81 7.09 -2.23 -0.33
N GLN A 82 8.22 -1.57 -0.48
CA GLN A 82 9.36 -1.73 0.44
C GLN A 82 9.09 -1.13 1.83
N ALA A 83 8.49 0.06 1.87
CA ALA A 83 8.21 0.78 3.11
C ALA A 83 7.10 1.82 2.85
N PRO A 84 5.82 1.42 2.85
CA PRO A 84 4.69 2.25 2.42
C PRO A 84 4.62 3.61 3.13
N ASN A 85 4.73 3.61 4.45
CA ASN A 85 4.65 4.85 5.23
C ASN A 85 5.83 5.80 4.98
N LYS A 86 7.01 5.26 4.64
CA LYS A 86 8.21 6.06 4.34
C LYS A 86 8.14 6.71 2.96
N TYR A 87 7.50 6.03 2.02
CA TYR A 87 7.37 6.44 0.63
C TYR A 87 5.97 6.90 0.26
N ASP A 88 5.17 7.26 1.27
CA ASP A 88 3.86 7.87 1.07
C ASP A 88 4.03 9.22 0.35
N PRO A 89 3.52 9.37 -0.89
CA PRO A 89 3.78 10.56 -1.69
C PRO A 89 3.09 11.82 -1.15
N TYR A 90 2.03 11.70 -0.37
CA TYR A 90 1.40 12.84 0.29
C TYR A 90 2.20 13.36 1.49
N LYS A 91 2.88 12.46 2.21
CA LYS A 91 3.62 12.80 3.44
C LYS A 91 5.11 13.06 3.18
N HIS A 92 5.68 12.33 2.22
CA HIS A 92 7.12 12.31 1.96
C HIS A 92 7.41 12.31 0.44
N PRO A 93 6.98 13.36 -0.32
CA PRO A 93 7.09 13.39 -1.78
C PRO A 93 8.53 13.19 -2.29
N GLU A 94 9.52 13.81 -1.66
CA GLU A 94 10.94 13.66 -2.03
C GLU A 94 11.45 12.23 -1.86
N ALA A 95 11.05 11.56 -0.77
CA ALA A 95 11.45 10.16 -0.54
C ALA A 95 10.75 9.22 -1.51
N ALA A 96 9.50 9.49 -1.84
CA ALA A 96 8.70 8.78 -2.82
C ALA A 96 9.32 8.92 -4.23
N GLU A 97 9.69 10.14 -4.63
CA GLU A 97 10.35 10.41 -5.91
C GLU A 97 11.68 9.67 -6.02
N LYS A 98 12.53 9.79 -5.03
CA LYS A 98 13.83 9.08 -5.00
C LYS A 98 13.65 7.56 -5.09
N ARG A 99 12.62 7.04 -4.45
CA ARG A 99 12.31 5.60 -4.51
C ARG A 99 11.78 5.18 -5.87
N ARG A 100 10.87 5.95 -6.47
CA ARG A 100 10.39 5.76 -7.84
C ARG A 100 11.56 5.72 -8.82
N ASN A 101 12.46 6.69 -8.75
CA ASN A 101 13.62 6.79 -9.64
C ASN A 101 14.58 5.59 -9.47
N THR A 102 14.68 5.04 -8.25
CA THR A 102 15.41 3.78 -8.02
C THR A 102 14.74 2.61 -8.74
N VAL A 103 13.41 2.50 -8.70
CA VAL A 103 12.65 1.45 -9.41
C VAL A 103 12.85 1.58 -10.91
N LEU A 104 12.69 2.78 -11.48
CA LEU A 104 12.90 3.04 -12.91
C LEU A 104 14.33 2.67 -13.36
N THR A 105 15.35 3.00 -12.55
CA THR A 105 16.74 2.62 -12.84
C THR A 105 16.92 1.09 -12.86
N LEU A 106 16.29 0.37 -11.95
CA LEU A 106 16.30 -1.09 -11.94
C LEU A 106 15.56 -1.67 -13.16
N MET A 107 14.45 -1.07 -13.57
CA MET A 107 13.71 -1.49 -14.77
C MET A 107 14.58 -1.37 -16.04
N VAL A 108 15.33 -0.27 -16.21
CA VAL A 108 16.32 -0.12 -17.29
C VAL A 108 17.39 -1.20 -17.21
N ARG A 109 17.99 -1.38 -16.02
CA ARG A 109 19.05 -2.36 -15.80
C ARG A 109 18.63 -3.80 -16.18
N HIS A 110 17.36 -4.11 -15.98
CA HIS A 110 16.79 -5.43 -16.31
C HIS A 110 16.15 -5.49 -17.71
N GLY A 111 16.23 -4.42 -18.50
CA GLY A 111 15.75 -4.39 -19.88
C GLY A 111 14.24 -4.32 -20.02
N TYR A 112 13.51 -3.89 -19.00
CA TYR A 112 12.05 -3.70 -19.05
C TYR A 112 11.64 -2.40 -19.71
N ILE A 113 12.49 -1.37 -19.59
CA ILE A 113 12.31 -0.04 -20.22
C ILE A 113 13.63 0.48 -20.75
N THR A 114 13.56 1.45 -21.65
CA THR A 114 14.71 2.18 -22.19
C THR A 114 15.14 3.33 -21.25
N GLU A 115 16.35 3.86 -21.46
CA GLU A 115 16.80 5.10 -20.76
C GLU A 115 15.90 6.30 -21.10
N GLU A 116 15.39 6.38 -22.31
CA GLU A 116 14.49 7.47 -22.74
C GLU A 116 13.16 7.41 -21.98
N GLU A 117 12.54 6.23 -21.88
CA GLU A 117 11.32 6.02 -21.10
C GLU A 117 11.53 6.34 -19.62
N LYS A 118 12.69 5.94 -19.04
CA LYS A 118 13.04 6.30 -17.68
C LYS A 118 13.11 7.82 -17.50
N ASN A 119 13.80 8.52 -18.40
CA ASN A 119 13.97 9.97 -18.31
C ASN A 119 12.60 10.68 -18.39
N MET A 120 11.76 10.30 -19.36
CA MET A 120 10.38 10.83 -19.45
C MET A 120 9.57 10.57 -18.16
N ALA A 121 9.70 9.39 -17.59
CA ALA A 121 9.00 9.06 -16.35
C ALA A 121 9.56 9.81 -15.12
N THR A 122 10.86 10.09 -15.11
CA THR A 122 11.53 10.84 -14.03
C THR A 122 11.14 12.33 -14.04
N ASP A 123 10.92 12.91 -15.22
CA ASP A 123 10.54 14.32 -15.37
C ASP A 123 9.12 14.63 -14.89
N VAL A 124 8.29 13.61 -14.68
CA VAL A 124 6.94 13.78 -14.11
C VAL A 124 7.06 13.99 -12.60
N SER A 125 6.59 15.14 -12.10
CA SER A 125 6.61 15.43 -10.68
C SER A 125 5.63 14.55 -9.90
N ILE A 126 5.94 14.27 -8.63
CA ILE A 126 5.05 13.46 -7.77
C ILE A 126 3.69 14.15 -7.63
N GLU A 127 3.68 15.45 -7.35
CA GLU A 127 2.47 16.23 -7.11
C GLU A 127 1.51 16.23 -8.31
N SER A 128 2.07 16.24 -9.55
CA SER A 128 1.24 16.25 -10.78
C SER A 128 0.50 14.94 -11.03
N MET A 129 0.94 13.85 -10.41
CA MET A 129 0.30 12.53 -10.53
C MET A 129 -0.82 12.33 -9.50
N LEU A 130 -0.77 13.04 -8.38
CA LEU A 130 -1.68 12.79 -7.26
C LEU A 130 -3.07 13.35 -7.50
N ALA A 131 -4.08 12.54 -7.23
CA ALA A 131 -5.50 12.89 -7.43
C ALA A 131 -6.14 13.60 -6.23
N GLY A 132 -5.34 14.08 -5.25
CA GLY A 132 -5.87 14.74 -4.06
C GLY A 132 -6.32 13.80 -2.94
N GLY A 133 -6.02 12.49 -3.06
CA GLY A 133 -6.32 11.53 -1.98
C GLY A 133 -7.81 11.22 -1.80
N SER A 134 -8.59 11.35 -2.87
CA SER A 134 -10.02 11.02 -2.84
C SER A 134 -10.24 9.52 -2.68
N GLY A 135 -10.39 9.05 -1.47
CA GLY A 135 -10.58 7.63 -1.16
C GLY A 135 -10.89 7.43 0.32
N LEU A 136 -10.65 6.21 0.81
CA LEU A 136 -10.91 5.88 2.23
C LEU A 136 -10.18 6.79 3.23
N GLY A 137 -9.08 7.46 2.82
CA GLY A 137 -8.35 8.41 3.67
C GLY A 137 -9.17 9.64 4.07
N GLU A 138 -10.09 10.11 3.24
CA GLU A 138 -11.02 11.19 3.58
C GLU A 138 -11.98 10.82 4.69
N TYR A 139 -12.21 9.52 4.87
CA TYR A 139 -13.13 8.98 5.87
C TYR A 139 -12.38 8.29 7.04
N GLU A 140 -11.08 8.54 7.19
CA GLU A 140 -10.23 7.82 8.17
C GLU A 140 -10.78 7.97 9.60
N GLY A 141 -11.19 9.17 9.98
CA GLY A 141 -11.79 9.43 11.30
C GLY A 141 -13.11 8.70 11.51
N TYR A 142 -13.95 8.63 10.47
CA TYR A 142 -15.20 7.87 10.51
C TYR A 142 -14.91 6.37 10.61
N LEU A 143 -13.99 5.85 9.81
CA LEU A 143 -13.61 4.45 9.81
C LEU A 143 -12.98 4.02 11.15
N ASP A 144 -12.19 4.89 11.79
CA ASP A 144 -11.66 4.65 13.13
C ASP A 144 -12.75 4.46 14.16
N THR A 145 -13.77 5.32 14.11
CA THR A 145 -14.93 5.23 14.98
C THR A 145 -15.70 3.94 14.75
N VAL A 146 -15.95 3.55 13.50
CA VAL A 146 -16.63 2.31 13.14
C VAL A 146 -15.84 1.09 13.63
N ILE A 147 -14.53 1.06 13.43
CA ILE A 147 -13.67 -0.05 13.88
C ILE A 147 -13.70 -0.17 15.40
N GLN A 148 -13.62 0.96 16.12
CA GLN A 148 -13.69 0.95 17.58
C GLN A 148 -15.06 0.44 18.06
N GLU A 149 -16.14 0.90 17.45
CA GLU A 149 -17.49 0.45 17.79
C GLU A 149 -17.69 -1.06 17.54
N VAL A 150 -17.14 -1.59 16.46
CA VAL A 150 -17.17 -3.03 16.18
C VAL A 150 -16.39 -3.80 17.23
N LYS A 151 -15.17 -3.36 17.58
CA LYS A 151 -14.37 -3.97 18.64
C LYS A 151 -15.12 -4.00 19.99
N ASP A 152 -15.74 -2.89 20.36
CA ASP A 152 -16.47 -2.76 21.61
C ASP A 152 -17.71 -3.66 21.66
N LYS A 153 -18.39 -3.86 20.52
CA LYS A 153 -19.61 -4.66 20.43
C LYS A 153 -19.37 -6.17 20.23
N THR A 154 -18.33 -6.53 19.48
CA THR A 154 -18.09 -7.94 19.12
C THR A 154 -16.94 -8.58 19.85
N GLY A 155 -16.01 -7.78 20.39
CA GLY A 155 -14.73 -8.23 20.92
C GLY A 155 -13.70 -8.60 19.86
N ASP A 156 -14.06 -8.59 18.58
CA ASP A 156 -13.20 -8.91 17.44
C ASP A 156 -12.59 -7.65 16.83
N ASP A 157 -11.34 -7.75 16.38
CA ASP A 157 -10.67 -6.67 15.66
C ASP A 157 -10.91 -6.83 14.14
N PRO A 158 -11.64 -5.90 13.49
CA PRO A 158 -11.87 -5.94 12.05
C PRO A 158 -10.60 -5.93 11.19
N SER A 159 -9.48 -5.49 11.76
CA SER A 159 -8.17 -5.51 11.10
C SER A 159 -7.55 -6.92 11.07
N LEU A 160 -8.03 -7.82 11.92
CA LEU A 160 -7.48 -9.18 12.06
C LEU A 160 -8.45 -10.26 11.60
N VAL A 161 -9.75 -9.97 11.57
CA VAL A 161 -10.81 -10.91 11.21
C VAL A 161 -11.55 -10.41 9.98
N SER A 162 -11.70 -11.27 8.97
CA SER A 162 -12.47 -10.93 7.76
C SER A 162 -13.95 -10.83 8.09
N MET A 163 -14.53 -9.62 7.97
CA MET A 163 -15.95 -9.37 8.20
C MET A 163 -16.49 -8.30 7.25
N LYS A 164 -17.80 -8.31 7.02
CA LYS A 164 -18.50 -7.25 6.28
C LYS A 164 -19.19 -6.33 7.28
N ILE A 165 -18.83 -5.05 7.25
CA ILE A 165 -19.39 -4.03 8.12
C ILE A 165 -20.28 -3.11 7.27
N TYR A 166 -21.55 -3.03 7.61
CA TYR A 166 -22.50 -2.11 6.98
C TYR A 166 -22.63 -0.88 7.87
N THR A 167 -22.43 0.29 7.30
CA THR A 167 -22.47 1.56 8.03
C THR A 167 -23.53 2.48 7.44
N ALA A 168 -23.94 3.48 8.24
CA ALA A 168 -24.83 4.55 7.81
C ALA A 168 -24.07 5.77 7.23
N LEU A 169 -22.86 5.56 6.67
CA LEU A 169 -22.07 6.63 6.09
C LEU A 169 -22.81 7.28 4.91
N ASP A 170 -23.18 8.54 5.08
CA ASP A 170 -23.59 9.40 3.97
C ASP A 170 -22.37 10.21 3.50
N ARG A 171 -21.89 9.92 2.31
CA ARG A 171 -20.69 10.56 1.75
C ARG A 171 -20.87 12.07 1.59
N SER A 172 -22.05 12.53 1.18
CA SER A 172 -22.30 13.96 0.94
C SER A 172 -22.22 14.77 2.22
N ILE A 173 -22.70 14.21 3.33
CA ILE A 173 -22.63 14.83 4.65
C ILE A 173 -21.18 14.83 5.15
N GLN A 174 -20.49 13.68 5.02
CA GLN A 174 -19.12 13.59 5.48
C GLN A 174 -18.16 14.48 4.70
N ASP A 175 -18.33 14.58 3.39
CA ASP A 175 -17.57 15.49 2.54
C ASP A 175 -17.80 16.96 2.93
N GLY A 176 -19.04 17.32 3.26
CA GLY A 176 -19.36 18.64 3.82
C GLY A 176 -18.65 18.93 5.14
N ILE A 177 -18.61 17.94 6.04
CA ILE A 177 -17.88 18.04 7.32
C ILE A 177 -16.37 18.19 7.07
N ASN A 178 -15.80 17.39 6.18
CA ASN A 178 -14.38 17.44 5.88
C ASN A 178 -13.97 18.81 5.30
N LYS A 179 -14.78 19.41 4.41
CA LYS A 179 -14.54 20.77 3.88
C LYS A 179 -14.54 21.82 4.98
N VAL A 180 -15.50 21.77 5.90
CA VAL A 180 -15.54 22.71 7.03
C VAL A 180 -14.31 22.57 7.93
N LEU A 181 -13.88 21.33 8.19
CA LEU A 181 -12.70 21.06 9.04
C LEU A 181 -11.38 21.44 8.37
N SER A 182 -11.29 21.33 7.04
CA SER A 182 -10.10 21.76 6.27
C SER A 182 -10.00 23.27 6.08
N GLY A 183 -11.05 24.03 6.46
CA GLY A 183 -11.11 25.49 6.28
C GLY A 183 -11.46 25.91 4.85
N GLU A 184 -11.88 25.01 4.00
CA GLU A 184 -12.42 25.28 2.67
C GLU A 184 -13.91 25.61 2.79
N SER A 185 -14.24 26.90 2.90
CA SER A 185 -15.62 27.40 2.95
C SER A 185 -16.07 27.92 1.58
#